data_3b747afacca52baa4725910965965d78
#
_entry.id   3b747afacca52baa4725910965965d78
#
_cell.length_a   1.000
_cell.length_b   1.000
_cell.length_c   1.000
_cell.angle_alpha   90.00
_cell.angle_beta   90.00
_cell.angle_gamma   90.00
#
_symmetry.space_group_name_H-M   'P 1'
#
loop_
_entity.id
_entity.type
_entity.pdbx_description
1 polymer ?
#
loop_
_entity_poly.entity_id
_entity_poly.type
_entity_poly.pdbx_seq_one_letter_code
_entity_poly.pdbx_strand_id
1 'polypeptide(L)'
;MFSLFVPQPKFAFIIDAACETGKLKLIIRGGVGIDNIDHKYAEEKGIKVMNTPRASSDAVAELAMAHMLSCARFISVAGHTMREGKWEKKAYKGIEIHGKTLGIVGFGRIGQALGRMAKGMGMNVIAFDIFHIPGIEEQTGINYVEMDELLAKSDFISVHAPAVDGGAIINAANIAKMKDGVVIINTSRGTNVDEAALLDALNSGKVYAAGLDVWAEEPSKNEALYSHPHVSCTPHIGASTTEAQKRIGAEIVDIIGRFFA
;
A
#
# COMPACT_ATOMS: atom_id res chain seq x y z
N MET A 1 4.67 6.75 -26.15
CA MET A 1 4.34 5.74 -25.12
C MET A 1 3.09 6.24 -24.41
N PHE A 2 1.92 5.73 -24.79
CA PHE A 2 0.66 6.24 -24.23
C PHE A 2 0.33 5.46 -22.97
N SER A 3 0.53 6.08 -21.80
CA SER A 3 -0.11 5.68 -20.55
C SER A 3 -1.52 6.25 -20.60
N LEU A 4 -2.49 5.44 -21.00
CA LEU A 4 -3.89 5.84 -20.96
C LEU A 4 -4.40 5.56 -19.55
N PHE A 5 -4.52 6.60 -18.73
CA PHE A 5 -5.28 6.55 -17.50
C PHE A 5 -6.76 6.56 -17.87
N VAL A 6 -7.43 5.42 -17.77
CA VAL A 6 -8.85 5.30 -18.13
C VAL A 6 -9.61 4.79 -16.90
N PRO A 7 -10.68 5.48 -16.44
CA PRO A 7 -11.54 5.00 -15.36
C PRO A 7 -12.19 3.66 -15.69
N GLN A 8 -12.41 2.83 -14.69
CA GLN A 8 -12.81 1.41 -14.79
C GLN A 8 -13.85 1.00 -15.87
N PRO A 9 -14.96 1.69 -16.11
CA PRO A 9 -15.93 1.24 -17.13
C PRO A 9 -15.41 1.33 -18.58
N LYS A 10 -14.29 2.01 -18.81
CA LYS A 10 -13.72 2.19 -20.15
C LYS A 10 -12.71 1.11 -20.57
N PHE A 11 -12.22 0.28 -19.64
CA PHE A 11 -11.26 -0.79 -19.98
C PHE A 11 -11.91 -1.95 -20.73
N ALA A 12 -13.13 -2.37 -20.37
CA ALA A 12 -13.87 -3.38 -21.13
C ALA A 12 -14.09 -2.92 -22.58
N PHE A 13 -14.50 -1.67 -22.78
CA PHE A 13 -14.68 -1.09 -24.12
C PHE A 13 -13.38 -1.03 -24.94
N ILE A 14 -12.25 -0.74 -24.30
CA ILE A 14 -10.94 -0.76 -24.97
C ILE A 14 -10.54 -2.18 -25.35
N ILE A 15 -10.80 -3.16 -24.48
CA ILE A 15 -10.57 -4.58 -24.79
C ILE A 15 -11.43 -5.00 -25.99
N ASP A 16 -12.72 -4.66 -26.00
CA ASP A 16 -13.61 -4.98 -27.12
C ASP A 16 -13.14 -4.37 -28.42
N ALA A 17 -12.88 -3.05 -28.46
CA ALA A 17 -12.40 -2.37 -29.65
C ALA A 17 -11.05 -2.94 -30.15
N ALA A 18 -10.17 -3.34 -29.25
CA ALA A 18 -8.92 -3.98 -29.63
C ALA A 18 -9.10 -5.44 -30.08
N CYS A 19 -10.11 -6.15 -29.55
CA CYS A 19 -10.47 -7.51 -29.96
C CYS A 19 -11.03 -7.55 -31.38
N GLU A 20 -11.77 -6.51 -31.81
CA GLU A 20 -12.29 -6.42 -33.20
C GLU A 20 -11.18 -6.50 -34.25
N THR A 21 -9.97 -6.05 -33.91
CA THR A 21 -8.82 -6.17 -34.80
C THR A 21 -8.23 -7.58 -34.88
N GLY A 22 -8.53 -8.47 -33.94
CA GLY A 22 -7.95 -9.80 -33.77
C GLY A 22 -6.44 -9.83 -33.49
N LYS A 23 -5.81 -8.67 -33.29
CA LYS A 23 -4.35 -8.50 -33.17
C LYS A 23 -3.83 -8.39 -31.72
N LEU A 24 -4.68 -7.99 -30.76
CA LEU A 24 -4.29 -7.89 -29.37
C LEU A 24 -4.09 -9.29 -28.76
N LYS A 25 -2.89 -9.58 -28.27
CA LYS A 25 -2.54 -10.86 -27.66
C LYS A 25 -2.09 -10.72 -26.20
N LEU A 26 -1.63 -9.53 -25.82
CA LEU A 26 -1.01 -9.27 -24.53
C LEU A 26 -1.37 -7.89 -24.03
N ILE A 27 -1.79 -7.80 -22.76
CA ILE A 27 -1.93 -6.57 -21.99
C ILE A 27 -0.91 -6.63 -20.86
N ILE A 28 -0.10 -5.59 -20.68
CA ILE A 28 0.85 -5.50 -19.58
C ILE A 28 0.53 -4.26 -18.75
N ARG A 29 0.27 -4.47 -17.45
CA ARG A 29 0.17 -3.38 -16.48
C ARG A 29 1.54 -3.10 -15.89
N GLY A 30 2.06 -1.88 -16.07
CA GLY A 30 3.30 -1.44 -15.42
C GLY A 30 3.06 -1.17 -13.92
N GLY A 31 3.21 -2.17 -13.09
CA GLY A 31 3.00 -2.14 -11.64
C GLY A 31 2.54 -3.48 -11.09
N VAL A 32 2.25 -3.56 -9.80
CA VAL A 32 1.95 -4.83 -9.10
C VAL A 32 0.49 -5.26 -9.29
N GLY A 33 -0.47 -4.37 -9.03
CA GLY A 33 -1.89 -4.73 -9.07
C GLY A 33 -2.45 -4.71 -10.49
N ILE A 34 -3.43 -5.55 -10.77
CA ILE A 34 -4.16 -5.63 -12.04
C ILE A 34 -5.66 -5.39 -11.88
N ASP A 35 -6.08 -4.92 -10.71
CA ASP A 35 -7.50 -4.80 -10.32
C ASP A 35 -8.29 -3.83 -11.23
N ASN A 36 -7.59 -2.95 -11.93
CA ASN A 36 -8.17 -2.01 -12.90
C ASN A 36 -8.30 -2.59 -14.31
N ILE A 37 -7.98 -3.87 -14.51
CA ILE A 37 -8.10 -4.58 -15.78
C ILE A 37 -9.05 -5.77 -15.57
N ASP A 38 -10.08 -5.89 -16.38
CA ASP A 38 -10.92 -7.08 -16.40
C ASP A 38 -10.12 -8.24 -17.04
N HIS A 39 -9.26 -8.85 -16.22
CA HIS A 39 -8.37 -9.92 -16.65
C HIS A 39 -9.14 -11.20 -17.02
N LYS A 40 -10.28 -11.48 -16.36
CA LYS A 40 -11.12 -12.63 -16.69
C LYS A 40 -11.72 -12.48 -18.09
N TYR A 41 -12.28 -11.30 -18.35
CA TYR A 41 -12.81 -10.99 -19.67
C TYR A 41 -11.72 -11.01 -20.77
N ALA A 42 -10.54 -10.47 -20.48
CA ALA A 42 -9.40 -10.52 -21.41
C ALA A 42 -9.00 -11.98 -21.72
N GLU A 43 -8.93 -12.85 -20.71
CA GLU A 43 -8.60 -14.27 -20.86
C GLU A 43 -9.66 -15.03 -21.69
N GLU A 44 -10.97 -14.74 -21.50
CA GLU A 44 -12.05 -15.28 -22.33
C GLU A 44 -11.91 -14.92 -23.81
N LYS A 45 -11.32 -13.75 -24.09
CA LYS A 45 -10.98 -13.30 -25.45
C LYS A 45 -9.63 -13.81 -25.97
N GLY A 46 -8.94 -14.66 -25.22
CA GLY A 46 -7.62 -15.20 -25.57
C GLY A 46 -6.48 -14.18 -25.45
N ILE A 47 -6.67 -13.12 -24.65
CA ILE A 47 -5.68 -12.09 -24.40
C ILE A 47 -5.01 -12.37 -23.04
N LYS A 48 -3.69 -12.49 -23.03
CA LYS A 48 -2.92 -12.65 -21.80
C LYS A 48 -2.77 -11.31 -21.08
N VAL A 49 -3.07 -11.29 -19.78
CA VAL A 49 -2.79 -10.13 -18.90
C VAL A 49 -1.58 -10.46 -18.02
N MET A 50 -0.63 -9.55 -18.00
CA MET A 50 0.60 -9.65 -17.18
C MET A 50 0.86 -8.33 -16.45
N ASN A 51 1.72 -8.38 -15.44
CA ASN A 51 2.13 -7.21 -14.66
C ASN A 51 3.64 -7.22 -14.39
N THR A 52 4.15 -6.17 -13.73
CA THR A 52 5.57 -6.03 -13.34
C THR A 52 5.71 -6.12 -11.80
N PRO A 53 5.66 -7.34 -11.21
CA PRO A 53 5.51 -7.50 -9.77
C PRO A 53 6.79 -7.26 -8.97
N ARG A 54 7.97 -7.11 -9.61
CA ARG A 54 9.26 -6.95 -8.93
C ARG A 54 9.76 -5.51 -8.93
N ALA A 55 9.37 -4.74 -9.94
CA ALA A 55 10.01 -3.48 -10.28
C ALA A 55 9.85 -2.37 -9.23
N SER A 56 8.74 -2.34 -8.48
CA SER A 56 8.40 -1.25 -7.56
C SER A 56 8.41 -1.61 -6.08
N SER A 57 8.80 -2.84 -5.72
CA SER A 57 8.65 -3.33 -4.33
C SER A 57 9.41 -2.47 -3.31
N ASP A 58 10.66 -2.10 -3.61
CA ASP A 58 11.45 -1.27 -2.71
C ASP A 58 10.89 0.16 -2.62
N ALA A 59 10.49 0.76 -3.74
CA ALA A 59 9.91 2.12 -3.75
C ALA A 59 8.63 2.21 -2.91
N VAL A 60 7.74 1.20 -2.99
CA VAL A 60 6.52 1.15 -2.17
C VAL A 60 6.86 0.96 -0.69
N ALA A 61 7.84 0.12 -0.36
CA ALA A 61 8.29 -0.09 1.02
C ALA A 61 8.94 1.19 1.61
N GLU A 62 9.71 1.92 0.82
CA GLU A 62 10.29 3.22 1.19
C GLU A 62 9.21 4.26 1.46
N LEU A 63 8.15 4.32 0.63
CA LEU A 63 7.02 5.22 0.88
C LEU A 63 6.25 4.83 2.15
N ALA A 64 6.03 3.53 2.39
CA ALA A 64 5.41 3.06 3.63
C ALA A 64 6.23 3.48 4.86
N MET A 65 7.56 3.33 4.81
CA MET A 65 8.47 3.80 5.86
C MET A 65 8.41 5.32 6.04
N ALA A 66 8.35 6.08 4.94
CA ALA A 66 8.21 7.52 4.97
C ALA A 66 6.90 7.96 5.65
N HIS A 67 5.78 7.27 5.37
CA HIS A 67 4.52 7.49 6.07
C HIS A 67 4.62 7.14 7.56
N MET A 68 5.27 6.03 7.92
CA MET A 68 5.50 5.67 9.34
C MET A 68 6.24 6.79 10.08
N LEU A 69 7.32 7.31 9.51
CA LEU A 69 8.09 8.41 10.10
C LEU A 69 7.30 9.73 10.11
N SER A 70 6.55 10.00 9.06
CA SER A 70 5.67 11.18 8.96
C SER A 70 4.59 11.15 10.05
N CYS A 71 3.92 10.01 10.25
CA CYS A 71 2.95 9.82 11.32
C CYS A 71 3.57 9.93 12.71
N ALA A 72 4.74 9.29 12.92
CA ALA A 72 5.43 9.33 14.22
C ALA A 72 5.89 10.74 14.62
N ARG A 73 6.20 11.60 13.66
CA ARG A 73 6.86 12.90 13.87
C ARG A 73 6.11 14.10 13.29
N PHE A 74 4.87 13.93 12.82
CA PHE A 74 4.03 15.00 12.25
C PHE A 74 4.65 15.73 11.05
N ILE A 75 5.50 15.07 10.26
CA ILE A 75 6.30 15.73 9.21
C ILE A 75 5.40 16.44 8.18
N SER A 76 4.33 15.77 7.74
CA SER A 76 3.40 16.29 6.73
C SER A 76 2.72 17.58 7.21
N VAL A 77 2.03 17.54 8.34
CA VAL A 77 1.26 18.67 8.87
C VAL A 77 2.18 19.80 9.38
N ALA A 78 3.30 19.45 10.04
CA ALA A 78 4.27 20.45 10.48
C ALA A 78 4.89 21.20 9.30
N GLY A 79 5.22 20.50 8.22
CA GLY A 79 5.71 21.12 7.00
C GLY A 79 4.66 22.02 6.33
N HIS A 80 3.39 21.66 6.38
CA HIS A 80 2.29 22.47 5.89
C HIS A 80 2.14 23.78 6.68
N THR A 81 2.01 23.71 8.01
CA THR A 81 1.84 24.88 8.87
C THR A 81 3.07 25.80 8.85
N MET A 82 4.29 25.26 8.71
CA MET A 82 5.49 26.09 8.49
C MET A 82 5.42 26.94 7.22
N ARG A 83 4.86 26.39 6.13
CA ARG A 83 4.65 27.16 4.88
C ARG A 83 3.61 28.26 5.01
N GLU A 84 2.67 28.11 5.98
CA GLU A 84 1.71 29.16 6.36
C GLU A 84 2.29 30.20 7.33
N GLY A 85 3.57 30.11 7.66
CA GLY A 85 4.24 31.02 8.58
C GLY A 85 3.98 30.73 10.07
N LYS A 86 3.39 29.60 10.41
CA LYS A 86 3.10 29.21 11.79
C LYS A 86 4.30 28.52 12.44
N TRP A 87 4.54 28.80 13.74
CA TRP A 87 5.58 28.18 14.55
C TRP A 87 4.98 27.40 15.71
N GLU A 88 4.45 26.20 15.42
CA GLU A 88 3.62 25.43 16.36
C GLU A 88 4.39 24.29 17.06
N LYS A 89 5.63 24.58 17.53
CA LYS A 89 6.55 23.61 18.13
C LYS A 89 5.88 22.70 19.20
N LYS A 90 4.97 23.24 19.99
CA LYS A 90 4.34 22.48 21.09
C LYS A 90 3.25 21.52 20.62
N ALA A 91 2.65 21.75 19.44
CA ALA A 91 1.62 20.89 18.88
C ALA A 91 2.17 19.57 18.34
N TYR A 92 3.45 19.51 17.98
CA TYR A 92 4.04 18.37 17.26
C TYR A 92 4.96 17.54 18.16
N LYS A 93 4.44 17.10 19.33
CA LYS A 93 5.11 16.14 20.19
C LYS A 93 4.89 14.73 19.67
N GLY A 94 5.87 14.21 18.92
CA GLY A 94 5.81 12.89 18.31
C GLY A 94 6.25 11.74 19.23
N ILE A 95 6.37 10.57 18.59
CA ILE A 95 6.83 9.32 19.20
C ILE A 95 8.07 8.80 18.46
N GLU A 96 8.87 7.95 19.12
CA GLU A 96 9.99 7.24 18.48
C GLU A 96 9.51 5.88 17.97
N ILE A 97 10.10 5.41 16.87
CA ILE A 97 9.80 4.07 16.32
C ILE A 97 10.73 3.00 16.87
N HIS A 98 11.92 3.38 17.37
CA HIS A 98 12.89 2.44 17.94
C HIS A 98 12.28 1.65 19.11
N GLY A 99 12.50 0.33 19.12
CA GLY A 99 11.97 -0.59 20.13
C GLY A 99 10.47 -0.90 20.01
N LYS A 100 9.73 -0.23 19.14
CA LYS A 100 8.31 -0.50 18.88
C LYS A 100 8.12 -1.69 17.94
N THR A 101 6.93 -2.26 17.97
CA THR A 101 6.56 -3.41 17.13
C THR A 101 5.84 -2.95 15.87
N LEU A 102 6.35 -3.36 14.70
CA LEU A 102 5.68 -3.27 13.41
C LEU A 102 5.02 -4.61 13.08
N GLY A 103 3.70 -4.62 12.91
CA GLY A 103 2.95 -5.72 12.33
C GLY A 103 2.76 -5.50 10.82
N ILE A 104 3.16 -6.47 10.02
CA ILE A 104 3.03 -6.43 8.56
C ILE A 104 1.93 -7.39 8.13
N VAL A 105 0.86 -6.88 7.54
CA VAL A 105 -0.23 -7.67 6.95
C VAL A 105 0.02 -7.80 5.45
N GLY A 106 0.35 -9.02 5.00
CA GLY A 106 0.84 -9.29 3.66
C GLY A 106 2.37 -9.28 3.60
N PHE A 107 3.00 -10.46 3.77
CA PHE A 107 4.46 -10.60 3.86
C PHE A 107 5.09 -11.05 2.53
N GLY A 108 4.58 -10.48 1.43
CA GLY A 108 5.16 -10.59 0.10
C GLY A 108 6.41 -9.72 -0.07
N ARG A 109 6.80 -9.42 -1.32
CA ARG A 109 8.03 -8.65 -1.62
C ARG A 109 8.11 -7.29 -0.93
N ILE A 110 6.99 -6.55 -0.92
CA ILE A 110 6.91 -5.21 -0.30
C ILE A 110 7.02 -5.34 1.23
N GLY A 111 6.22 -6.23 1.83
CA GLY A 111 6.25 -6.45 3.29
C GLY A 111 7.64 -6.88 3.78
N GLN A 112 8.32 -7.76 3.05
CA GLN A 112 9.69 -8.17 3.37
C GLN A 112 10.69 -7.01 3.25
N ALA A 113 10.58 -6.17 2.22
CA ALA A 113 11.44 -5.00 2.07
C ALA A 113 11.23 -4.02 3.23
N LEU A 114 9.97 -3.69 3.57
CA LEU A 114 9.64 -2.85 4.72
C LEU A 114 10.14 -3.46 6.03
N GLY A 115 9.95 -4.77 6.23
CA GLY A 115 10.41 -5.47 7.43
C GLY A 115 11.91 -5.37 7.63
N ARG A 116 12.71 -5.51 6.57
CA ARG A 116 14.18 -5.31 6.64
C ARG A 116 14.55 -3.87 7.01
N MET A 117 13.88 -2.87 6.42
CA MET A 117 14.09 -1.45 6.75
C MET A 117 13.75 -1.18 8.20
N ALA A 118 12.60 -1.64 8.68
CA ALA A 118 12.13 -1.44 10.05
C ALA A 118 13.08 -2.09 11.09
N LYS A 119 13.58 -3.31 10.83
CA LYS A 119 14.61 -3.94 11.68
C LYS A 119 15.91 -3.12 11.70
N GLY A 120 16.34 -2.59 10.56
CA GLY A 120 17.50 -1.69 10.48
C GLY A 120 17.35 -0.41 11.30
N MET A 121 16.10 0.03 11.53
CA MET A 121 15.76 1.18 12.38
C MET A 121 15.48 0.80 13.86
N GLY A 122 15.74 -0.45 14.24
CA GLY A 122 15.62 -0.92 15.62
C GLY A 122 14.20 -1.26 16.05
N MET A 123 13.29 -1.52 15.12
CA MET A 123 11.94 -2.03 15.42
C MET A 123 11.94 -3.55 15.61
N ASN A 124 11.00 -4.04 16.43
CA ASN A 124 10.56 -5.42 16.39
C ASN A 124 9.59 -5.60 15.24
N VAL A 125 9.69 -6.70 14.48
CA VAL A 125 8.82 -6.93 13.32
C VAL A 125 8.19 -8.31 13.43
N ILE A 126 6.87 -8.36 13.25
CA ILE A 126 6.06 -9.57 13.11
C ILE A 126 5.22 -9.48 11.83
N ALA A 127 4.84 -10.60 11.27
CA ALA A 127 4.12 -10.64 10.01
C ALA A 127 2.90 -11.58 10.07
N PHE A 128 1.88 -11.27 9.29
CA PHE A 128 0.78 -12.15 8.98
C PHE A 128 0.63 -12.26 7.45
N ASP A 129 0.47 -13.47 6.96
CA ASP A 129 0.08 -13.74 5.58
C ASP A 129 -0.75 -15.02 5.54
N ILE A 130 -1.65 -15.12 4.55
CA ILE A 130 -2.40 -16.37 4.29
C ILE A 130 -1.52 -17.45 3.65
N PHE A 131 -0.40 -17.05 3.03
CA PHE A 131 0.60 -17.94 2.44
C PHE A 131 1.94 -17.76 3.13
N HIS A 132 2.42 -18.80 3.81
CA HIS A 132 3.75 -18.79 4.41
C HIS A 132 4.78 -19.22 3.37
N ILE A 133 5.77 -18.36 3.14
CA ILE A 133 6.88 -18.64 2.22
C ILE A 133 7.91 -19.49 2.98
N PRO A 134 8.21 -20.73 2.53
CA PRO A 134 9.18 -21.59 3.21
C PRO A 134 10.55 -20.91 3.37
N GLY A 135 11.13 -21.00 4.57
CA GLY A 135 12.48 -20.49 4.89
C GLY A 135 12.56 -18.96 5.03
N ILE A 136 11.47 -18.22 4.90
CA ILE A 136 11.51 -16.75 4.95
C ILE A 136 11.76 -16.25 6.37
N GLU A 137 11.28 -16.95 7.39
CA GLU A 137 11.49 -16.59 8.79
C GLU A 137 12.96 -16.65 9.16
N GLU A 138 13.68 -17.72 8.76
CA GLU A 138 15.12 -17.86 8.97
C GLU A 138 15.92 -16.81 8.16
N GLN A 139 15.48 -16.53 6.93
CA GLN A 139 16.15 -15.57 6.05
C GLN A 139 16.02 -14.13 6.56
N THR A 140 14.86 -13.76 7.10
CA THR A 140 14.55 -12.38 7.50
C THR A 140 14.69 -12.16 9.00
N GLY A 141 14.58 -13.22 9.80
CA GLY A 141 14.41 -13.18 11.24
C GLY A 141 13.12 -12.47 11.63
N ILE A 142 12.05 -12.59 10.82
CA ILE A 142 10.71 -12.06 11.06
C ILE A 142 9.76 -13.23 11.08
N ASN A 143 9.07 -13.42 12.21
CA ASN A 143 8.19 -14.57 12.42
C ASN A 143 6.77 -14.25 11.96
N TYR A 144 6.11 -15.26 11.41
CA TYR A 144 4.67 -15.24 11.22
C TYR A 144 3.95 -15.39 12.54
N VAL A 145 2.85 -14.66 12.67
CA VAL A 145 1.90 -14.75 13.79
C VAL A 145 0.47 -14.76 13.25
N GLU A 146 -0.49 -15.17 14.06
CA GLU A 146 -1.91 -15.07 13.73
C GLU A 146 -2.37 -13.60 13.70
N MET A 147 -3.41 -13.30 12.91
CA MET A 147 -3.91 -11.92 12.72
C MET A 147 -4.23 -11.24 14.06
N ASP A 148 -4.96 -11.92 14.96
CA ASP A 148 -5.35 -11.35 16.25
C ASP A 148 -4.13 -11.05 17.14
N GLU A 149 -3.10 -11.86 17.07
CA GLU A 149 -1.84 -11.61 17.76
C GLU A 149 -1.11 -10.40 17.18
N LEU A 150 -1.05 -10.29 15.83
CA LEU A 150 -0.47 -9.13 15.17
C LEU A 150 -1.19 -7.85 15.59
N LEU A 151 -2.51 -7.82 15.53
CA LEU A 151 -3.31 -6.66 15.93
C LEU A 151 -3.04 -6.24 17.38
N ALA A 152 -3.02 -7.20 18.31
CA ALA A 152 -2.85 -6.94 19.74
C ALA A 152 -1.42 -6.50 20.13
N LYS A 153 -0.40 -6.93 19.38
CA LYS A 153 1.02 -6.67 19.74
C LYS A 153 1.63 -5.47 19.04
N SER A 154 1.05 -5.00 17.94
CA SER A 154 1.66 -3.99 17.08
C SER A 154 1.42 -2.57 17.57
N ASP A 155 2.47 -1.75 17.56
CA ASP A 155 2.40 -0.29 17.73
C ASP A 155 2.20 0.41 16.37
N PHE A 156 2.67 -0.23 15.29
CA PHE A 156 2.49 0.15 13.90
C PHE A 156 1.96 -1.05 13.13
N ILE A 157 0.98 -0.85 12.25
CA ILE A 157 0.46 -1.88 11.35
C ILE A 157 0.55 -1.36 9.94
N SER A 158 1.22 -2.12 9.06
CA SER A 158 1.32 -1.78 7.64
C SER A 158 0.71 -2.86 6.76
N VAL A 159 -0.19 -2.45 5.85
CA VAL A 159 -0.95 -3.36 4.99
C VAL A 159 -0.33 -3.40 3.60
N HIS A 160 0.01 -4.61 3.15
CA HIS A 160 0.62 -4.90 1.84
C HIS A 160 -0.08 -6.08 1.12
N ALA A 161 -1.30 -6.39 1.53
CA ALA A 161 -2.13 -7.40 0.90
C ALA A 161 -2.82 -6.87 -0.37
N PRO A 162 -3.14 -7.72 -1.35
CA PRO A 162 -4.07 -7.37 -2.43
C PRO A 162 -5.45 -7.02 -1.85
N ALA A 163 -6.35 -6.51 -2.69
CA ALA A 163 -7.75 -6.39 -2.30
C ALA A 163 -8.30 -7.78 -1.95
N VAL A 164 -9.05 -7.87 -0.85
CA VAL A 164 -9.62 -9.12 -0.37
C VAL A 164 -11.13 -9.13 -0.53
N ASP A 165 -11.66 -10.29 -0.91
CA ASP A 165 -13.10 -10.50 -0.91
C ASP A 165 -13.60 -10.59 0.55
N GLY A 166 -14.74 -9.97 0.84
CA GLY A 166 -15.35 -10.03 2.18
C GLY A 166 -15.18 -8.78 3.04
N GLY A 167 -14.58 -7.71 2.51
CA GLY A 167 -14.51 -6.41 3.17
C GLY A 167 -13.10 -6.00 3.60
N ALA A 168 -12.99 -4.84 4.22
CA ALA A 168 -11.72 -4.25 4.62
C ALA A 168 -11.00 -5.09 5.71
N ILE A 169 -9.69 -5.23 5.56
CA ILE A 169 -8.82 -5.86 6.59
C ILE A 169 -8.80 -4.99 7.84
N ILE A 170 -8.65 -3.68 7.66
CA ILE A 170 -8.71 -2.69 8.73
C ILE A 170 -10.13 -2.16 8.80
N ASN A 171 -10.94 -2.76 9.64
CA ASN A 171 -12.33 -2.42 9.92
C ASN A 171 -12.54 -2.18 11.42
N ALA A 172 -13.73 -1.74 11.82
CA ALA A 172 -14.04 -1.41 13.22
C ALA A 172 -13.75 -2.57 14.19
N ALA A 173 -14.08 -3.81 13.81
CA ALA A 173 -13.85 -4.99 14.64
C ALA A 173 -12.36 -5.29 14.86
N ASN A 174 -11.54 -5.14 13.81
CA ASN A 174 -10.10 -5.33 13.92
C ASN A 174 -9.41 -4.15 14.62
N ILE A 175 -9.85 -2.91 14.37
CA ILE A 175 -9.36 -1.73 15.11
C ILE A 175 -9.60 -1.88 16.61
N ALA A 176 -10.73 -2.41 17.03
CA ALA A 176 -11.02 -2.64 18.45
C ALA A 176 -10.02 -3.59 19.14
N LYS A 177 -9.43 -4.54 18.41
CA LYS A 177 -8.42 -5.48 18.91
C LYS A 177 -7.00 -4.89 18.98
N MET A 178 -6.74 -3.76 18.31
CA MET A 178 -5.43 -3.12 18.26
C MET A 178 -5.10 -2.43 19.58
N LYS A 179 -3.82 -2.11 19.78
CA LYS A 179 -3.39 -1.23 20.87
C LYS A 179 -4.02 0.15 20.74
N ASP A 180 -4.28 0.80 21.89
CA ASP A 180 -4.61 2.22 21.89
C ASP A 180 -3.39 3.03 21.43
N GLY A 181 -3.62 3.99 20.53
CA GLY A 181 -2.55 4.78 19.94
C GLY A 181 -1.76 4.08 18.85
N VAL A 182 -2.30 3.03 18.22
CA VAL A 182 -1.69 2.36 17.06
C VAL A 182 -1.56 3.32 15.86
N VAL A 183 -0.54 3.12 15.05
CA VAL A 183 -0.36 3.81 13.75
C VAL A 183 -0.67 2.83 12.62
N ILE A 184 -1.50 3.24 11.67
CA ILE A 184 -1.93 2.40 10.54
C ILE A 184 -1.35 2.95 9.24
N ILE A 185 -0.72 2.09 8.43
CA ILE A 185 -0.15 2.44 7.13
C ILE A 185 -0.80 1.59 6.04
N ASN A 186 -1.28 2.24 4.98
CA ASN A 186 -1.81 1.54 3.81
C ASN A 186 -1.22 2.11 2.51
N THR A 187 -0.35 1.34 1.89
CA THR A 187 0.22 1.60 0.55
C THR A 187 -0.13 0.46 -0.43
N SER A 188 -1.19 -0.30 -0.13
CA SER A 188 -1.60 -1.47 -0.90
C SER A 188 -2.84 -1.22 -1.76
N ARG A 189 -4.03 -1.33 -1.16
CA ARG A 189 -5.33 -1.05 -1.79
C ARG A 189 -6.21 -0.25 -0.83
N GLY A 190 -6.90 0.78 -1.34
CA GLY A 190 -7.80 1.59 -0.53
C GLY A 190 -8.90 0.77 0.14
N THR A 191 -9.45 -0.21 -0.56
CA THR A 191 -10.48 -1.12 -0.06
C THR A 191 -10.05 -2.01 1.11
N ASN A 192 -8.74 -2.09 1.40
CA ASN A 192 -8.24 -2.82 2.57
C ASN A 192 -8.48 -2.07 3.90
N VAL A 193 -8.89 -0.80 3.84
CA VAL A 193 -9.21 0.03 5.01
C VAL A 193 -10.64 0.54 4.89
N ASP A 194 -11.45 0.31 5.91
CA ASP A 194 -12.72 1.00 6.10
C ASP A 194 -12.42 2.44 6.55
N GLU A 195 -12.53 3.37 5.61
CA GLU A 195 -12.20 4.77 5.83
C GLU A 195 -13.08 5.44 6.90
N ALA A 196 -14.36 5.02 7.02
CA ALA A 196 -15.26 5.56 8.04
C ALA A 196 -14.84 5.07 9.45
N ALA A 197 -14.58 3.77 9.59
CA ALA A 197 -14.09 3.21 10.85
C ALA A 197 -12.71 3.77 11.25
N LEU A 198 -11.83 4.01 10.27
CA LEU A 198 -10.54 4.65 10.52
C LEU A 198 -10.70 6.10 11.01
N LEU A 199 -11.58 6.88 10.38
CA LEU A 199 -11.84 8.26 10.78
C LEU A 199 -12.40 8.33 12.20
N ASP A 200 -13.37 7.49 12.56
CA ASP A 200 -13.90 7.39 13.92
C ASP A 200 -12.80 7.02 14.94
N ALA A 201 -11.92 6.10 14.58
CA ALA A 201 -10.82 5.68 15.43
C ALA A 201 -9.73 6.77 15.60
N LEU A 202 -9.47 7.58 14.58
CA LEU A 202 -8.61 8.76 14.67
C LEU A 202 -9.23 9.82 15.59
N ASN A 203 -10.51 10.13 15.42
CA ASN A 203 -11.24 11.11 16.22
C ASN A 203 -11.32 10.71 17.70
N SER A 204 -11.45 9.42 18.00
CA SER A 204 -11.50 8.92 19.39
C SER A 204 -10.11 8.75 20.02
N GLY A 205 -9.02 8.85 19.24
CA GLY A 205 -7.66 8.59 19.69
C GLY A 205 -7.28 7.11 19.82
N LYS A 206 -8.16 6.18 19.43
CA LYS A 206 -7.85 4.75 19.34
C LYS A 206 -6.72 4.50 18.34
N VAL A 207 -6.76 5.19 17.20
CA VAL A 207 -5.66 5.27 16.22
C VAL A 207 -4.95 6.61 16.41
N TYR A 208 -3.63 6.57 16.65
CA TYR A 208 -2.82 7.78 16.84
C TYR A 208 -2.64 8.54 15.52
N ALA A 209 -2.35 7.83 14.44
CA ALA A 209 -2.14 8.42 13.13
C ALA A 209 -2.31 7.38 12.02
N ALA A 210 -2.56 7.84 10.80
CA ALA A 210 -2.61 6.97 9.62
C ALA A 210 -1.76 7.52 8.47
N GLY A 211 -1.07 6.63 7.74
CA GLY A 211 -0.34 6.91 6.50
C GLY A 211 -1.03 6.22 5.32
N LEU A 212 -1.55 7.00 4.38
CA LEU A 212 -2.38 6.50 3.29
C LEU A 212 -1.83 6.96 1.94
N ASP A 213 -1.48 6.02 1.07
CA ASP A 213 -1.14 6.29 -0.33
C ASP A 213 -2.27 5.90 -1.29
N VAL A 214 -3.20 5.08 -0.82
CA VAL A 214 -4.31 4.51 -1.60
C VAL A 214 -5.64 4.76 -0.91
N TRP A 215 -6.71 4.89 -1.71
CA TRP A 215 -8.01 5.37 -1.28
C TRP A 215 -9.13 4.45 -1.78
N ALA A 216 -10.25 4.39 -1.06
CA ALA A 216 -11.41 3.59 -1.47
C ALA A 216 -11.95 4.05 -2.83
N GLU A 217 -11.93 5.36 -3.11
CA GLU A 217 -12.18 5.97 -4.42
C GLU A 217 -10.96 6.83 -4.80
N GLU A 218 -10.47 6.70 -6.02
CA GLU A 218 -9.35 7.49 -6.54
C GLU A 218 -9.78 8.28 -7.79
N PRO A 219 -9.70 9.62 -7.79
CA PRO A 219 -9.25 10.51 -6.71
C PRO A 219 -10.18 10.49 -5.48
N SER A 220 -9.60 10.56 -4.27
CA SER A 220 -10.36 10.54 -3.02
C SER A 220 -11.25 11.79 -2.89
N LYS A 221 -12.49 11.57 -2.45
CA LYS A 221 -13.45 12.63 -2.07
C LYS A 221 -13.63 12.73 -0.55
N ASN A 222 -12.94 11.92 0.23
CA ASN A 222 -13.05 11.88 1.68
C ASN A 222 -12.18 12.97 2.31
N GLU A 223 -12.66 14.23 2.21
CA GLU A 223 -11.96 15.41 2.74
C GLU A 223 -11.72 15.31 4.24
N ALA A 224 -12.68 14.78 4.99
CA ALA A 224 -12.55 14.62 6.43
C ALA A 224 -11.36 13.75 6.82
N LEU A 225 -11.04 12.75 5.99
CA LEU A 225 -9.90 11.84 6.24
C LEU A 225 -8.57 12.45 5.76
N TYR A 226 -8.47 12.91 4.51
CA TYR A 226 -7.18 13.41 4.01
C TYR A 226 -6.77 14.77 4.57
N SER A 227 -7.73 15.55 5.15
CA SER A 227 -7.45 16.79 5.86
C SER A 227 -7.21 16.60 7.37
N HIS A 228 -7.37 15.37 7.89
CA HIS A 228 -7.20 15.10 9.30
C HIS A 228 -5.72 15.32 9.72
N PRO A 229 -5.43 16.07 10.83
CA PRO A 229 -4.06 16.45 11.20
C PRO A 229 -3.13 15.27 11.54
N HIS A 230 -3.70 14.10 11.87
CA HIS A 230 -2.97 12.87 12.13
C HIS A 230 -2.91 11.94 10.91
N VAL A 231 -3.26 12.43 9.70
CA VAL A 231 -3.14 11.65 8.46
C VAL A 231 -1.99 12.18 7.60
N SER A 232 -1.06 11.30 7.28
CA SER A 232 -0.05 11.51 6.25
C SER A 232 -0.57 10.89 4.95
N CYS A 233 -0.85 11.70 3.93
CA CYS A 233 -1.49 11.23 2.71
C CYS A 233 -0.69 11.56 1.46
N THR A 234 -0.78 10.65 0.47
CA THR A 234 -0.20 10.81 -0.87
C THR A 234 -1.17 10.28 -1.94
N PRO A 235 -1.10 10.78 -3.19
CA PRO A 235 -2.05 10.45 -4.25
C PRO A 235 -1.60 9.24 -5.08
N HIS A 236 -1.46 8.07 -4.44
CA HIS A 236 -1.08 6.78 -5.05
C HIS A 236 0.23 6.85 -5.82
N ILE A 237 1.31 7.24 -5.14
CA ILE A 237 2.64 7.44 -5.71
C ILE A 237 3.66 6.36 -5.33
N GLY A 238 3.25 5.27 -4.71
CA GLY A 238 4.16 4.22 -4.20
C GLY A 238 5.17 3.71 -5.22
N ALA A 239 4.80 3.62 -6.50
CA ALA A 239 5.70 3.20 -7.59
C ALA A 239 6.31 4.38 -8.37
N SER A 240 6.07 5.63 -7.96
CA SER A 240 6.41 6.83 -8.73
C SER A 240 7.83 7.35 -8.45
N THR A 241 8.83 6.46 -8.54
CA THR A 241 10.24 6.82 -8.47
C THR A 241 10.93 6.64 -9.82
N THR A 242 11.98 7.42 -10.08
CA THR A 242 12.77 7.30 -11.32
C THR A 242 13.32 5.89 -11.51
N GLU A 243 13.78 5.26 -10.43
CA GLU A 243 14.36 3.93 -10.43
C GLU A 243 13.30 2.86 -10.68
N ALA A 244 12.16 2.94 -9.99
CA ALA A 244 11.04 1.99 -10.19
C ALA A 244 10.50 2.09 -11.62
N GLN A 245 10.32 3.29 -12.16
CA GLN A 245 9.86 3.49 -13.55
C GLN A 245 10.82 2.90 -14.58
N LYS A 246 12.14 3.04 -14.38
CA LYS A 246 13.16 2.38 -15.24
C LYS A 246 13.07 0.85 -15.15
N ARG A 247 12.95 0.30 -13.94
CA ARG A 247 12.80 -1.16 -13.75
C ARG A 247 11.49 -1.68 -14.34
N ILE A 248 10.39 -0.95 -14.19
CA ILE A 248 9.09 -1.27 -14.82
C ILE A 248 9.25 -1.33 -16.34
N GLY A 249 9.88 -0.33 -16.95
CA GLY A 249 10.13 -0.32 -18.39
C GLY A 249 10.97 -1.53 -18.85
N ALA A 250 12.03 -1.86 -18.14
CA ALA A 250 12.87 -3.00 -18.44
C ALA A 250 12.11 -4.35 -18.31
N GLU A 251 11.30 -4.51 -17.24
CA GLU A 251 10.50 -5.71 -17.02
C GLU A 251 9.41 -5.87 -18.11
N ILE A 252 8.79 -4.78 -18.60
CA ILE A 252 7.85 -4.79 -19.71
C ILE A 252 8.54 -5.29 -20.98
N VAL A 253 9.73 -4.79 -21.30
CA VAL A 253 10.48 -5.22 -22.49
C VAL A 253 10.83 -6.71 -22.42
N ASP A 254 11.25 -7.20 -21.25
CA ASP A 254 11.54 -8.61 -21.04
C ASP A 254 10.29 -9.49 -21.19
N ILE A 255 9.14 -9.06 -20.63
CA ILE A 255 7.86 -9.75 -20.79
C ILE A 255 7.46 -9.86 -22.27
N ILE A 256 7.56 -8.75 -23.01
CA ILE A 256 7.24 -8.74 -24.46
C ILE A 256 8.16 -9.69 -25.22
N GLY A 257 9.47 -9.62 -24.95
CA GLY A 257 10.45 -10.48 -25.60
C GLY A 257 10.16 -11.96 -25.39
N ARG A 258 9.86 -12.37 -24.15
CA ARG A 258 9.51 -13.77 -23.82
C ARG A 258 8.16 -14.22 -24.37
N PHE A 259 7.21 -13.30 -24.48
CA PHE A 259 5.86 -13.65 -24.94
C PHE A 259 5.80 -13.89 -26.45
N PHE A 260 6.62 -13.19 -27.23
CA PHE A 260 6.62 -13.28 -28.70
C PHE A 260 7.83 -14.06 -29.28
N ALA A 261 8.74 -14.58 -28.44
CA ALA A 261 9.81 -15.50 -28.87
C ALA A 261 9.25 -16.90 -29.16
#